data_2eaf4733ac1458025607630eaeb07b21
#
_entry.id   2eaf4733ac1458025607630eaeb07b21
#
_cell.length_a   1.000
_cell.length_b   1.000
_cell.length_c   1.000
_cell.angle_alpha   90.00
_cell.angle_beta   90.00
_cell.angle_gamma   90.00
#
_symmetry.space_group_name_H-M   'P 1'
#
loop_
_entity.id
_entity.type
_entity.pdbx_description
1 polymer ?
#
loop_
_entity_poly.entity_id
_entity_poly.type
_entity_poly.pdbx_seq_one_letter_code
_entity_poly.pdbx_strand_id
1 'polypeptide(L)'
;YEIPTKSVQLQYLITYCSTSQISSWVRSASILVLLISSIFVLLIIAVLWMTARSITQPLYRLCQGAKQIGNGQFAEIQPSFSLKELEELRLAMNGMSAQLMRSEQIQQDFFQNVSHELRNPLMSISGYAQGIQRGVFEDVSQAAGVILDESSRLTEVVDGILTLTRMDQMRY
;
A
#
# COMPACT_ATOMS: atom_id res chain seq x y z
N TYR A 1 30.34 106.64 27.91
CA TYR A 1 30.61 105.24 28.22
C TYR A 1 30.14 104.39 27.03
N GLU A 2 31.09 103.97 26.18
CA GLU A 2 30.84 103.04 25.06
C GLU A 2 31.00 101.64 25.59
N ILE A 3 29.98 100.82 25.40
CA ILE A 3 30.03 99.40 25.65
C ILE A 3 30.52 98.72 24.36
N PRO A 4 31.65 98.00 24.37
CA PRO A 4 32.13 97.28 23.13
C PRO A 4 31.23 96.06 22.93
N THR A 5 30.49 96.09 21.84
CA THR A 5 29.71 94.92 21.36
C THR A 5 30.68 93.86 20.81
N LYS A 6 30.92 92.88 21.62
CA LYS A 6 31.71 91.69 21.23
C LYS A 6 30.87 90.81 20.31
N SER A 7 31.07 90.93 19.03
CA SER A 7 30.43 90.01 18.04
C SER A 7 30.91 88.59 18.27
N VAL A 8 30.04 87.71 18.72
CA VAL A 8 30.27 86.26 18.81
C VAL A 8 30.08 85.70 17.42
N GLN A 9 31.18 85.41 16.70
CA GLN A 9 31.14 84.70 15.50
C GLN A 9 30.86 83.24 15.84
N LEU A 10 29.64 82.76 15.52
CA LEU A 10 29.28 81.37 15.58
C LEU A 10 29.95 80.64 14.35
N GLN A 11 31.00 79.93 14.66
CA GLN A 11 31.72 79.14 13.68
C GLN A 11 31.01 77.73 13.58
N TYR A 12 30.23 77.53 12.50
CA TYR A 12 29.60 76.23 12.26
C TYR A 12 30.66 75.30 11.74
N LEU A 13 30.98 74.27 12.50
CA LEU A 13 31.85 73.19 12.07
C LEU A 13 31.01 72.20 11.28
N ILE A 14 31.04 72.26 9.95
CA ILE A 14 30.40 71.30 9.06
C ILE A 14 31.37 70.14 8.82
N THR A 15 31.16 69.02 9.48
CA THR A 15 31.91 67.79 9.27
C THR A 15 31.31 67.01 8.07
N TYR A 16 32.00 67.02 6.95
CA TYR A 16 31.66 66.16 5.81
C TYR A 16 32.20 64.77 6.04
N CYS A 17 31.29 63.83 6.38
CA CYS A 17 31.65 62.43 6.36
C CYS A 17 31.47 61.89 4.94
N SER A 18 32.54 61.38 4.34
CA SER A 18 32.52 60.81 3.00
C SER A 18 31.72 59.49 3.02
N THR A 19 30.46 59.56 2.58
CA THR A 19 29.54 58.40 2.49
C THR A 19 29.92 57.41 1.39
N SER A 20 30.87 57.75 0.50
CA SER A 20 31.28 56.90 -0.62
C SER A 20 31.96 55.58 -0.18
N GLN A 21 32.76 55.60 0.89
CA GLN A 21 33.39 54.42 1.46
C GLN A 21 32.36 53.52 2.15
N ILE A 22 31.43 54.14 2.90
CA ILE A 22 30.36 53.41 3.59
C ILE A 22 29.45 52.69 2.60
N SER A 23 29.11 53.31 1.48
CA SER A 23 28.26 52.70 0.43
C SER A 23 28.92 51.50 -0.26
N SER A 24 30.25 51.51 -0.44
CA SER A 24 30.97 50.35 -0.99
C SER A 24 31.01 49.14 -0.04
N TRP A 25 31.23 49.38 1.25
CA TRP A 25 31.20 48.35 2.27
C TRP A 25 29.80 47.74 2.45
N VAL A 26 28.73 48.57 2.43
CA VAL A 26 27.36 48.10 2.48
C VAL A 26 26.99 47.29 1.27
N ARG A 27 27.43 47.66 0.08
CA ARG A 27 27.20 46.92 -1.18
C ARG A 27 27.91 45.56 -1.14
N SER A 28 29.16 45.51 -0.73
CA SER A 28 29.91 44.24 -0.60
C SER A 28 29.28 43.31 0.45
N ALA A 29 28.86 43.85 1.60
CA ALA A 29 28.17 43.10 2.64
C ALA A 29 26.82 42.53 2.11
N SER A 30 26.02 43.35 1.40
CA SER A 30 24.74 42.88 0.83
C SER A 30 24.93 41.78 -0.21
N ILE A 31 25.95 41.84 -1.07
CA ILE A 31 26.28 40.79 -2.04
C ILE A 31 26.67 39.50 -1.31
N LEU A 32 27.47 39.57 -0.26
CA LEU A 32 27.84 38.40 0.55
C LEU A 32 26.62 37.74 1.19
N VAL A 33 25.72 38.54 1.77
CA VAL A 33 24.46 38.03 2.36
C VAL A 33 23.59 37.36 1.31
N LEU A 34 23.46 37.95 0.12
CA LEU A 34 22.71 37.35 -1.00
C LEU A 34 23.35 36.03 -1.49
N LEU A 35 24.67 35.97 -1.57
CA LEU A 35 25.35 34.71 -1.94
C LEU A 35 25.15 33.62 -0.90
N ILE A 36 25.30 33.94 0.38
CA ILE A 36 25.10 32.99 1.48
C ILE A 36 23.64 32.51 1.48
N SER A 37 22.67 33.41 1.37
CA SER A 37 21.24 33.05 1.34
C SER A 37 20.90 32.18 0.11
N SER A 38 21.49 32.46 -1.05
CA SER A 38 21.32 31.64 -2.26
C SER A 38 21.85 30.22 -2.06
N ILE A 39 23.02 30.06 -1.42
CA ILE A 39 23.58 28.74 -1.10
C ILE A 39 22.67 27.99 -0.14
N PHE A 40 22.14 28.65 0.90
CA PHE A 40 21.20 28.03 1.82
C PHE A 40 19.92 27.55 1.14
N VAL A 41 19.35 28.35 0.25
CA VAL A 41 18.14 27.99 -0.51
C VAL A 41 18.42 26.76 -1.40
N LEU A 42 19.56 26.74 -2.10
CA LEU A 42 19.94 25.58 -2.92
C LEU A 42 20.13 24.31 -2.08
N LEU A 43 20.73 24.44 -0.91
CA LEU A 43 20.92 23.32 0.02
C LEU A 43 19.59 22.77 0.53
N ILE A 44 18.64 23.66 0.89
CA ILE A 44 17.28 23.25 1.31
C ILE A 44 16.59 22.50 0.17
N ILE A 45 16.63 23.02 -1.06
CA ILE A 45 16.04 22.39 -2.24
C ILE A 45 16.66 20.99 -2.47
N ALA A 46 17.99 20.87 -2.35
CA ALA A 46 18.68 19.60 -2.50
C ALA A 46 18.25 18.58 -1.43
N VAL A 47 18.13 18.99 -0.16
CA VAL A 47 17.65 18.12 0.93
C VAL A 47 16.20 17.69 0.70
N LEU A 48 15.31 18.62 0.34
CA LEU A 48 13.91 18.30 0.02
C LEU A 48 13.80 17.32 -1.16
N TRP A 49 14.59 17.53 -2.20
CA TRP A 49 14.60 16.62 -3.36
C TRP A 49 15.11 15.23 -2.99
N MET A 50 16.16 15.16 -2.17
CA MET A 50 16.74 13.91 -1.68
C MET A 50 15.74 13.15 -0.79
N THR A 51 15.07 13.83 0.14
CA THR A 51 14.05 13.19 1.01
C THR A 51 12.82 12.73 0.21
N ALA A 52 12.36 13.53 -0.77
CA ALA A 52 11.25 13.15 -1.63
C ALA A 52 11.57 11.86 -2.42
N ARG A 53 12.79 11.74 -2.93
CA ARG A 53 13.23 10.58 -3.71
C ARG A 53 13.53 9.35 -2.85
N SER A 54 14.07 9.54 -1.64
CA SER A 54 14.50 8.42 -0.78
C SER A 54 13.40 7.88 0.12
N ILE A 55 12.38 8.67 0.45
CA ILE A 55 11.36 8.29 1.41
C ILE A 55 9.96 8.38 0.80
N THR A 56 9.58 9.54 0.26
CA THR A 56 8.19 9.80 -0.16
C THR A 56 7.76 8.92 -1.34
N GLN A 57 8.61 8.77 -2.36
CA GLN A 57 8.29 7.93 -3.51
C GLN A 57 8.19 6.43 -3.15
N PRO A 58 9.16 5.83 -2.42
CA PRO A 58 9.04 4.46 -1.96
C PRO A 58 7.80 4.22 -1.12
N LEU A 59 7.50 5.10 -0.17
CA LEU A 59 6.31 4.99 0.68
C LEU A 59 5.01 5.01 -0.14
N TYR A 60 4.93 5.88 -1.14
CA TYR A 60 3.78 5.93 -2.04
C TYR A 60 3.60 4.61 -2.81
N ARG A 61 4.70 3.99 -3.29
CA ARG A 61 4.66 2.67 -3.95
C ARG A 61 4.20 1.57 -3.02
N LEU A 62 4.68 1.56 -1.76
CA LEU A 62 4.21 0.60 -0.75
C LEU A 62 2.71 0.76 -0.48
N CYS A 63 2.21 1.99 -0.35
CA CYS A 63 0.79 2.26 -0.20
C CYS A 63 -0.04 1.79 -1.41
N GLN A 64 0.47 1.96 -2.63
CA GLN A 64 -0.19 1.42 -3.84
C GLN A 64 -0.18 -0.10 -3.85
N GLY A 65 0.95 -0.73 -3.52
CA GLY A 65 1.05 -2.18 -3.39
C GLY A 65 0.06 -2.74 -2.36
N ALA A 66 -0.04 -2.10 -1.18
CA ALA A 66 -1.02 -2.47 -0.16
C ALA A 66 -2.46 -2.42 -0.68
N LYS A 67 -2.82 -1.38 -1.43
CA LYS A 67 -4.15 -1.26 -2.06
C LYS A 67 -4.40 -2.36 -3.10
N GLN A 68 -3.39 -2.70 -3.91
CA GLN A 68 -3.50 -3.78 -4.90
C GLN A 68 -3.72 -5.13 -4.21
N ILE A 69 -2.96 -5.43 -3.15
CA ILE A 69 -3.13 -6.63 -2.33
C ILE A 69 -4.54 -6.67 -1.73
N GLY A 70 -5.04 -5.56 -1.17
CA GLY A 70 -6.39 -5.45 -0.64
C GLY A 70 -7.51 -5.64 -1.68
N ASN A 71 -7.21 -5.44 -2.96
CA ASN A 71 -8.13 -5.68 -4.09
C ASN A 71 -7.96 -7.08 -4.70
N GLY A 72 -7.19 -7.98 -4.07
CA GLY A 72 -6.94 -9.33 -4.60
C GLY A 72 -5.90 -9.38 -5.71
N GLN A 73 -5.13 -8.31 -5.91
CA GLN A 73 -4.04 -8.27 -6.90
C GLN A 73 -2.71 -8.52 -6.17
N PHE A 74 -2.28 -9.76 -6.14
CA PHE A 74 -1.08 -10.21 -5.41
C PHE A 74 0.21 -10.04 -6.23
N ALA A 75 0.43 -8.84 -6.78
CA ALA A 75 1.65 -8.52 -7.49
C ALA A 75 2.80 -8.23 -6.52
N GLU A 76 4.02 -8.65 -6.89
CA GLU A 76 5.21 -8.33 -6.12
C GLU A 76 5.57 -6.85 -6.23
N ILE A 77 5.80 -6.20 -5.09
CA ILE A 77 6.23 -4.80 -5.03
C ILE A 77 7.70 -4.72 -5.41
N GLN A 78 8.00 -4.08 -6.55
CA GLN A 78 9.34 -3.82 -7.07
C GLN A 78 9.51 -2.32 -7.35
N PRO A 79 10.74 -1.80 -7.42
CA PRO A 79 12.05 -2.40 -7.10
C PRO A 79 12.38 -2.38 -5.61
N SER A 80 13.53 -2.98 -5.23
CA SER A 80 14.11 -2.87 -3.88
C SER A 80 14.40 -1.41 -3.49
N PHE A 81 14.33 -1.10 -2.21
CA PHE A 81 14.55 0.24 -1.69
C PHE A 81 15.94 0.37 -1.05
N SER A 82 16.53 1.57 -1.15
CA SER A 82 17.86 1.84 -0.56
C SER A 82 17.84 1.95 0.96
N LEU A 83 16.71 2.33 1.56
CA LEU A 83 16.53 2.41 3.01
C LEU A 83 16.13 1.03 3.54
N LYS A 84 16.91 0.55 4.53
CA LYS A 84 16.75 -0.79 5.10
C LYS A 84 15.35 -1.02 5.67
N GLU A 85 14.81 -0.04 6.36
CA GLU A 85 13.49 -0.10 7.00
C GLU A 85 12.35 -0.22 5.96
N LEU A 86 12.48 0.46 4.82
CA LEU A 86 11.52 0.37 3.74
C LEU A 86 11.67 -0.95 2.96
N GLU A 87 12.88 -1.47 2.86
CA GLU A 87 13.13 -2.77 2.25
C GLU A 87 12.58 -3.91 3.12
N GLU A 88 12.77 -3.85 4.43
CA GLU A 88 12.15 -4.81 5.37
C GLU A 88 10.62 -4.78 5.27
N LEU A 89 10.03 -3.58 5.18
CA LEU A 89 8.59 -3.43 5.00
C LEU A 89 8.11 -4.01 3.65
N ARG A 90 8.86 -3.76 2.57
CA ARG A 90 8.57 -4.34 1.25
C ARG A 90 8.57 -5.87 1.29
N LEU A 91 9.61 -6.46 1.89
CA LEU A 91 9.73 -7.91 2.02
C LEU A 91 8.60 -8.51 2.87
N ALA A 92 8.23 -7.86 3.98
CA ALA A 92 7.11 -8.29 4.81
C ALA A 92 5.78 -8.23 4.04
N MET A 93 5.54 -7.15 3.28
CA MET A 93 4.35 -7.00 2.44
C MET A 93 4.30 -8.05 1.31
N ASN A 94 5.41 -8.31 0.64
CA ASN A 94 5.49 -9.35 -0.40
C ASN A 94 5.26 -10.74 0.20
N GLY A 95 5.80 -11.03 1.38
CA GLY A 95 5.54 -12.26 2.12
C GLY A 95 4.05 -12.44 2.45
N MET A 96 3.41 -11.38 2.96
CA MET A 96 1.96 -11.37 3.22
C MET A 96 1.15 -11.55 1.94
N SER A 97 1.52 -10.88 0.85
CA SER A 97 0.87 -11.02 -0.46
C SER A 97 0.93 -12.46 -0.97
N ALA A 98 2.09 -13.09 -0.90
CA ALA A 98 2.28 -14.48 -1.30
C ALA A 98 1.44 -15.45 -0.44
N GLN A 99 1.33 -15.20 0.87
CA GLN A 99 0.51 -16.01 1.77
C GLN A 99 -0.99 -15.87 1.46
N LEU A 100 -1.47 -14.63 1.21
CA LEU A 100 -2.86 -14.38 0.82
C LEU A 100 -3.18 -15.05 -0.52
N MET A 101 -2.32 -14.90 -1.52
CA MET A 101 -2.48 -15.56 -2.82
C MET A 101 -2.59 -17.08 -2.68
N ARG A 102 -1.73 -17.69 -1.86
CA ARG A 102 -1.78 -19.13 -1.58
C ARG A 102 -3.09 -19.53 -0.88
N SER A 103 -3.56 -18.72 0.07
CA SER A 103 -4.82 -18.98 0.78
C SER A 103 -6.01 -18.91 -0.18
N GLU A 104 -6.04 -17.92 -1.07
CA GLU A 104 -7.10 -17.78 -2.09
C GLU A 104 -7.09 -18.96 -3.08
N GLN A 105 -5.91 -19.39 -3.52
CA GLN A 105 -5.77 -20.56 -4.39
C GLN A 105 -6.31 -21.83 -3.73
N ILE A 106 -5.92 -22.10 -2.47
CA ILE A 106 -6.42 -23.23 -1.69
C ILE A 106 -7.95 -23.18 -1.58
N GLN A 107 -8.50 -21.99 -1.34
CA GLN A 107 -9.95 -21.81 -1.24
C GLN A 107 -10.64 -22.06 -2.59
N GLN A 108 -10.10 -21.58 -3.69
CA GLN A 108 -10.63 -21.84 -5.03
C GLN A 108 -10.59 -23.33 -5.37
N ASP A 109 -9.45 -23.99 -5.14
CA ASP A 109 -9.28 -25.43 -5.36
C ASP A 109 -10.26 -26.26 -4.51
N PHE A 110 -10.47 -25.84 -3.27
CA PHE A 110 -11.46 -26.44 -2.37
C PHE A 110 -12.87 -26.34 -2.94
N PHE A 111 -13.33 -25.16 -3.34
CA PHE A 111 -14.67 -24.99 -3.91
C PHE A 111 -14.84 -25.73 -5.23
N GLN A 112 -13.80 -25.79 -6.06
CA GLN A 112 -13.84 -26.55 -7.30
C GLN A 112 -13.98 -28.04 -7.04
N ASN A 113 -13.18 -28.60 -6.13
CA ASN A 113 -13.24 -30.01 -5.74
C ASN A 113 -14.61 -30.38 -5.13
N VAL A 114 -15.10 -29.57 -4.17
CA VAL A 114 -16.43 -29.76 -3.59
C VAL A 114 -17.52 -29.74 -4.65
N SER A 115 -17.45 -28.82 -5.61
CA SER A 115 -18.42 -28.72 -6.70
C SER A 115 -18.43 -29.98 -7.58
N HIS A 116 -17.25 -30.54 -7.83
CA HIS A 116 -17.13 -31.80 -8.59
C HIS A 116 -17.65 -32.99 -7.79
N GLU A 117 -17.28 -33.10 -6.51
CA GLU A 117 -17.70 -34.21 -5.63
C GLU A 117 -19.22 -34.20 -5.35
N LEU A 118 -19.87 -33.03 -5.35
CA LEU A 118 -21.32 -32.93 -5.22
C LEU A 118 -22.04 -33.19 -6.57
N ARG A 119 -21.48 -32.76 -7.69
CA ARG A 119 -22.12 -32.91 -9.01
C ARG A 119 -22.26 -34.36 -9.44
N ASN A 120 -21.27 -35.20 -9.16
CA ASN A 120 -21.27 -36.59 -9.60
C ASN A 120 -22.44 -37.39 -9.00
N PRO A 121 -22.65 -37.45 -7.67
CA PRO A 121 -23.79 -38.14 -7.07
C PRO A 121 -25.13 -37.54 -7.51
N LEU A 122 -25.23 -36.19 -7.64
CA LEU A 122 -26.47 -35.58 -8.12
C LEU A 122 -26.83 -35.96 -9.54
N MET A 123 -25.82 -36.09 -10.42
CA MET A 123 -26.06 -36.58 -11.79
C MET A 123 -26.50 -38.05 -11.82
N SER A 124 -25.91 -38.89 -10.97
CA SER A 124 -26.29 -40.29 -10.80
C SER A 124 -27.76 -40.40 -10.30
N ILE A 125 -28.07 -39.74 -9.21
CA ILE A 125 -29.44 -39.66 -8.65
C ILE A 125 -30.45 -39.22 -9.72
N SER A 126 -30.15 -38.13 -10.40
CA SER A 126 -31.03 -37.59 -11.45
C SER A 126 -31.22 -38.54 -12.60
N GLY A 127 -30.14 -39.18 -13.04
CA GLY A 127 -30.19 -40.20 -14.12
C GLY A 127 -31.04 -41.42 -13.79
N TYR A 128 -30.82 -41.99 -12.59
CA TYR A 128 -31.60 -43.12 -12.12
C TYR A 128 -33.07 -42.76 -11.87
N ALA A 129 -33.35 -41.61 -11.28
CA ALA A 129 -34.71 -41.12 -11.09
C ALA A 129 -35.46 -40.92 -12.43
N GLN A 130 -34.81 -40.33 -13.44
CA GLN A 130 -35.39 -40.19 -14.77
C GLN A 130 -35.59 -41.52 -15.45
N GLY A 131 -34.66 -42.50 -15.32
CA GLY A 131 -34.79 -43.84 -15.83
C GLY A 131 -35.98 -44.57 -15.23
N ILE A 132 -36.19 -44.49 -13.92
CA ILE A 132 -37.38 -45.03 -13.25
C ILE A 132 -38.66 -44.40 -13.80
N GLN A 133 -38.70 -43.06 -13.92
CA GLN A 133 -39.86 -42.32 -14.44
C GLN A 133 -40.24 -42.74 -15.89
N ARG A 134 -39.23 -43.08 -16.70
CA ARG A 134 -39.44 -43.50 -18.10
C ARG A 134 -39.67 -45.00 -18.26
N GLY A 135 -39.63 -45.76 -17.16
CA GLY A 135 -39.82 -47.21 -17.20
C GLY A 135 -38.67 -47.96 -17.90
N VAL A 136 -37.43 -47.42 -17.87
CA VAL A 136 -36.26 -48.01 -18.56
C VAL A 136 -35.68 -49.18 -17.76
N PHE A 137 -35.89 -49.25 -16.46
CA PHE A 137 -35.33 -50.28 -15.58
C PHE A 137 -36.32 -51.42 -15.37
N GLU A 138 -35.83 -52.65 -15.58
CA GLU A 138 -36.61 -53.86 -15.26
C GLU A 138 -36.75 -54.03 -13.74
N ASP A 139 -35.70 -53.70 -12.94
CA ASP A 139 -35.70 -53.72 -11.51
C ASP A 139 -35.64 -52.29 -10.95
N VAL A 140 -36.79 -51.74 -10.64
CA VAL A 140 -36.94 -50.38 -10.02
C VAL A 140 -36.36 -50.40 -8.61
N SER A 141 -36.36 -51.50 -7.88
CA SER A 141 -35.83 -51.59 -6.51
C SER A 141 -34.31 -51.40 -6.51
N GLN A 142 -33.61 -52.04 -7.47
CA GLN A 142 -32.18 -51.89 -7.65
C GLN A 142 -31.82 -50.44 -8.00
N ALA A 143 -32.57 -49.84 -8.93
CA ALA A 143 -32.36 -48.44 -9.31
C ALA A 143 -32.60 -47.46 -8.15
N ALA A 144 -33.61 -47.70 -7.34
CA ALA A 144 -33.88 -46.89 -6.11
C ALA A 144 -32.77 -47.12 -5.07
N GLY A 145 -32.19 -48.32 -4.96
CA GLY A 145 -31.04 -48.58 -4.09
C GLY A 145 -29.83 -47.70 -4.43
N VAL A 146 -29.50 -47.52 -5.70
CA VAL A 146 -28.41 -46.64 -6.14
C VAL A 146 -28.67 -45.20 -5.76
N ILE A 147 -29.93 -44.72 -5.87
CA ILE A 147 -30.29 -43.36 -5.43
C ILE A 147 -30.09 -43.19 -3.92
N LEU A 148 -30.44 -44.17 -3.12
CA LEU A 148 -30.24 -44.14 -1.67
C LEU A 148 -28.74 -44.14 -1.29
N ASP A 149 -27.93 -44.95 -1.94
CA ASP A 149 -26.48 -45.02 -1.71
C ASP A 149 -25.81 -43.72 -2.04
N GLU A 150 -26.14 -43.11 -3.21
CA GLU A 150 -25.59 -41.83 -3.61
C GLU A 150 -26.09 -40.67 -2.71
N SER A 151 -27.30 -40.71 -2.21
CA SER A 151 -27.84 -39.74 -1.23
C SER A 151 -27.12 -39.81 0.11
N SER A 152 -26.81 -41.03 0.59
CA SER A 152 -26.03 -41.24 1.80
C SER A 152 -24.61 -40.71 1.62
N ARG A 153 -23.97 -41.01 0.51
CA ARG A 153 -22.65 -40.51 0.17
C ARG A 153 -22.60 -38.96 0.13
N LEU A 154 -23.64 -38.36 -0.45
CA LEU A 154 -23.75 -36.89 -0.52
C LEU A 154 -23.87 -36.26 0.88
N THR A 155 -24.60 -36.91 1.79
CA THR A 155 -24.71 -36.52 3.21
C THR A 155 -23.33 -36.55 3.89
N GLU A 156 -22.56 -37.61 3.69
CA GLU A 156 -21.20 -37.71 4.23
C GLU A 156 -20.26 -36.60 3.77
N VAL A 157 -20.32 -36.26 2.46
CA VAL A 157 -19.53 -35.15 1.91
C VAL A 157 -19.91 -33.81 2.55
N VAL A 158 -21.21 -33.53 2.70
CA VAL A 158 -21.71 -32.31 3.34
C VAL A 158 -21.27 -32.23 4.81
N ASP A 159 -21.41 -33.34 5.57
CA ASP A 159 -20.99 -33.40 6.96
C ASP A 159 -19.48 -33.21 7.13
N GLY A 160 -18.70 -33.74 6.19
CA GLY A 160 -17.25 -33.51 6.13
C GLY A 160 -16.90 -32.02 5.95
N ILE A 161 -17.59 -31.33 5.04
CA ILE A 161 -17.42 -29.88 4.80
C ILE A 161 -17.80 -29.07 6.06
N LEU A 162 -18.93 -29.38 6.68
CA LEU A 162 -19.37 -28.70 7.91
C LEU A 162 -18.39 -28.90 9.06
N THR A 163 -17.82 -30.09 9.17
CA THR A 163 -16.80 -30.37 10.20
C THR A 163 -15.54 -29.56 9.97
N LEU A 164 -15.04 -29.49 8.73
CA LEU A 164 -13.88 -28.67 8.38
C LEU A 164 -14.13 -27.18 8.68
N THR A 165 -15.30 -26.67 8.33
CA THR A 165 -15.67 -25.25 8.59
C THR A 165 -15.71 -24.94 10.09
N ARG A 166 -16.22 -25.87 10.93
CA ARG A 166 -16.21 -25.70 12.40
C ARG A 166 -14.80 -25.72 12.98
N MET A 167 -13.93 -26.59 12.49
CA MET A 167 -12.54 -26.66 12.95
C MET A 167 -11.76 -25.39 12.62
N ASP A 168 -12.04 -24.78 11.47
CA ASP A 168 -11.40 -23.52 11.05
C ASP A 168 -11.84 -22.36 11.93
N GLN A 169 -13.11 -22.30 12.33
CA GLN A 169 -13.64 -21.29 13.27
C GLN A 169 -13.08 -21.41 14.70
N MET A 170 -12.67 -22.61 15.14
CA MET A 170 -12.07 -22.81 16.46
C MET A 170 -10.59 -22.39 16.52
N ARG A 171 -9.98 -22.09 15.39
CA ARG A 171 -8.56 -21.75 15.26
C ARG A 171 -8.29 -20.27 15.44
N TYR A 172 -9.31 -19.43 15.48
CA TYR A 172 -9.29 -17.99 15.69
C TYR A 172 -10.05 -17.62 16.98
#